data_992ead661d870c61bab6a29014a1e43b
#
_entry.id   992ead661d870c61bab6a29014a1e43b
#
_cell.length_a   1.000
_cell.length_b   1.000
_cell.length_c   1.000
_cell.angle_alpha   90.00
_cell.angle_beta   90.00
_cell.angle_gamma   90.00
#
_symmetry.space_group_name_H-M   'P 1'
#
loop_
_entity.id
_entity.type
_entity.pdbx_description
1 polymer ?
#
loop_
_entity_poly.entity_id
_entity_poly.type
_entity_poly.pdbx_seq_one_letter_code
_entity_poly.pdbx_strand_id
1 'polypeptide(L)'
;MSLFLGPIHFWLYKKIKRQEELTSAVSEYIGSGQDLTKKCPPLEEIIDEDNIHASLQNMINDSEERFARLIIINGKGKEKEILSCAHKFGEENKINPNATPESAYKAFEDFFINGMPCDRINAVVRSDVNSITWKLTADIHEKYYFSLGADDALYYKIRHEIMHAMLEETQLTLTVDGDTYTLSC
;
A
#
# COMPACT_ATOMS: atom_id res chain seq x y z
N MET A 1 7.87 -23.44 -6.22
CA MET A 1 7.25 -23.00 -4.95
C MET A 1 8.32 -23.04 -3.88
N SER A 2 8.39 -22.01 -3.02
CA SER A 2 9.38 -21.99 -1.93
C SER A 2 8.97 -22.99 -0.88
N LEU A 3 9.90 -23.89 -0.50
CA LEU A 3 9.67 -24.91 0.53
C LEU A 3 9.95 -24.39 1.96
N PHE A 4 10.47 -23.16 2.08
CA PHE A 4 10.85 -22.56 3.34
C PHE A 4 10.55 -21.08 3.35
N LEU A 5 10.26 -20.51 4.52
CA LEU A 5 10.17 -19.08 4.72
C LEU A 5 11.54 -18.43 4.43
N GLY A 6 11.52 -17.43 3.55
CA GLY A 6 12.69 -16.65 3.19
C GLY A 6 12.44 -15.15 3.27
N PRO A 7 13.47 -14.30 3.10
CA PRO A 7 13.37 -12.84 3.26
C PRO A 7 12.23 -12.20 2.49
N ILE A 8 11.89 -12.73 1.30
CA ILE A 8 10.80 -12.20 0.46
C ILE A 8 9.42 -12.33 1.11
N HIS A 9 9.18 -13.41 1.88
CA HIS A 9 7.91 -13.65 2.56
C HIS A 9 7.74 -12.68 3.75
N PHE A 10 8.81 -12.44 4.50
CA PHE A 10 8.83 -11.44 5.58
C PHE A 10 8.69 -10.03 5.05
N TRP A 11 9.32 -9.72 3.91
CA TRP A 11 9.17 -8.44 3.24
C TRP A 11 7.70 -8.18 2.83
N LEU A 12 7.04 -9.16 2.22
CA LEU A 12 5.64 -9.07 1.85
C LEU A 12 4.74 -8.96 3.09
N TYR A 13 5.00 -9.77 4.11
CA TYR A 13 4.23 -9.71 5.35
C TYR A 13 4.36 -8.36 6.07
N LYS A 14 5.54 -7.73 6.00
CA LYS A 14 5.73 -6.36 6.51
C LYS A 14 4.80 -5.35 5.82
N LYS A 15 4.57 -5.49 4.53
CA LYS A 15 3.62 -4.63 3.78
C LYS A 15 2.18 -4.88 4.21
N ILE A 16 1.80 -6.14 4.44
CA ILE A 16 0.49 -6.49 5.00
C ILE A 16 0.31 -5.85 6.38
N LYS A 17 1.30 -5.94 7.26
CA LYS A 17 1.26 -5.26 8.58
C LYS A 17 1.08 -3.75 8.43
N ARG A 18 1.75 -3.11 7.47
CA ARG A 18 1.61 -1.69 7.20
C ARG A 18 0.19 -1.33 6.74
N GLN A 19 -0.43 -2.16 5.91
CA GLN A 19 -1.84 -2.00 5.52
C GLN A 19 -2.77 -2.14 6.73
N GLU A 20 -2.51 -3.06 7.66
CA GLU A 20 -3.28 -3.20 8.90
C GLU A 20 -3.12 -1.98 9.83
N GLU A 21 -1.92 -1.41 9.91
CA GLU A 21 -1.66 -0.16 10.65
C GLU A 21 -2.48 1.00 10.05
N LEU A 22 -2.51 1.14 8.73
CA LEU A 22 -3.34 2.13 8.03
C LEU A 22 -4.83 1.89 8.29
N THR A 23 -5.28 0.63 8.19
CA THR A 23 -6.67 0.24 8.46
C THR A 23 -7.08 0.64 9.88
N SER A 24 -6.20 0.39 10.86
CA SER A 24 -6.43 0.77 12.26
C SER A 24 -6.51 2.29 12.43
N ALA A 25 -5.55 3.01 11.86
CA ALA A 25 -5.50 4.47 11.94
C ALA A 25 -6.76 5.12 11.33
N VAL A 26 -7.17 4.68 10.14
CA VAL A 26 -8.39 5.18 9.48
C VAL A 26 -9.63 4.83 10.29
N SER A 27 -9.75 3.58 10.77
CA SER A 27 -10.89 3.11 11.57
C SER A 27 -11.07 3.95 12.84
N GLU A 28 -9.99 4.23 13.55
CA GLU A 28 -9.99 5.08 14.74
C GLU A 28 -10.34 6.53 14.40
N TYR A 29 -9.68 7.09 13.38
CA TYR A 29 -9.84 8.49 12.98
C TYR A 29 -11.27 8.82 12.57
N ILE A 30 -11.94 7.93 11.83
CA ILE A 30 -13.33 8.15 11.42
C ILE A 30 -14.37 7.64 12.42
N GLY A 31 -13.93 7.00 13.51
CA GLY A 31 -14.84 6.40 14.50
C GLY A 31 -15.78 5.38 13.87
N SER A 32 -15.21 4.36 13.18
CA SER A 32 -16.02 3.43 12.37
C SER A 32 -17.01 2.59 13.17
N GLY A 33 -16.77 2.39 14.46
CA GLY A 33 -17.59 1.57 15.35
C GLY A 33 -17.54 0.07 15.05
N GLN A 34 -16.79 -0.35 14.04
CA GLN A 34 -16.55 -1.75 13.69
C GLN A 34 -15.06 -2.08 13.77
N ASP A 35 -14.75 -3.22 14.35
CA ASP A 35 -13.39 -3.74 14.36
C ASP A 35 -13.11 -4.42 13.01
N LEU A 36 -12.52 -3.67 12.10
CA LEU A 36 -12.05 -4.14 10.80
C LEU A 36 -10.54 -4.38 10.80
N THR A 37 -9.90 -4.26 11.96
CA THR A 37 -8.47 -4.47 12.14
C THR A 37 -8.16 -5.93 12.45
N LYS A 38 -6.94 -6.34 12.15
CA LYS A 38 -6.47 -7.68 12.46
C LYS A 38 -5.09 -7.61 13.10
N LYS A 39 -4.90 -8.39 14.16
CA LYS A 39 -3.57 -8.53 14.77
C LYS A 39 -2.65 -9.26 13.80
N CYS A 40 -1.41 -8.80 13.74
CA CYS A 40 -0.36 -9.38 12.91
C CYS A 40 0.72 -10.00 13.80
N PRO A 41 0.53 -11.24 14.31
CA PRO A 41 1.55 -11.95 15.07
C PRO A 41 2.78 -12.27 14.19
N PRO A 42 3.85 -12.86 14.74
CA PRO A 42 4.98 -13.34 13.93
C PRO A 42 4.49 -14.24 12.78
N LEU A 43 5.08 -14.06 11.60
CA LEU A 43 4.64 -14.79 10.39
C LEU A 43 4.74 -16.31 10.58
N GLU A 44 5.77 -16.75 11.29
CA GLU A 44 6.06 -18.15 11.57
C GLU A 44 4.95 -18.85 12.38
N GLU A 45 4.15 -18.07 13.12
CA GLU A 45 3.06 -18.61 13.96
C GLU A 45 1.75 -18.81 13.18
N ILE A 46 1.62 -18.17 12.00
CA ILE A 46 0.34 -18.08 11.29
C ILE A 46 0.39 -18.58 9.85
N ILE A 47 1.60 -18.81 9.33
CA ILE A 47 1.79 -19.27 7.96
C ILE A 47 1.52 -20.77 7.84
N ASP A 48 0.85 -21.17 6.77
CA ASP A 48 0.80 -22.54 6.33
C ASP A 48 2.09 -22.87 5.57
N GLU A 49 3.02 -23.59 6.22
CA GLU A 49 4.31 -23.93 5.64
C GLU A 49 4.20 -24.87 4.44
N ASP A 50 3.13 -25.67 4.35
CA ASP A 50 2.88 -26.54 3.21
C ASP A 50 2.40 -25.74 1.99
N ASN A 51 1.86 -24.52 2.21
CA ASN A 51 1.36 -23.66 1.15
C ASN A 51 1.59 -22.16 1.41
N ILE A 52 2.85 -21.79 1.60
CA ILE A 52 3.28 -20.42 1.93
C ILE A 52 2.69 -19.39 0.95
N HIS A 53 2.71 -19.68 -0.36
CA HIS A 53 2.23 -18.76 -1.38
C HIS A 53 0.73 -18.46 -1.24
N ALA A 54 -0.11 -19.49 -1.15
CA ALA A 54 -1.54 -19.29 -0.99
C ALA A 54 -1.89 -18.65 0.35
N SER A 55 -1.16 -18.99 1.41
CA SER A 55 -1.34 -18.39 2.73
C SER A 55 -1.10 -16.86 2.69
N LEU A 56 0.01 -16.42 2.10
CA LEU A 56 0.30 -14.98 1.93
C LEU A 56 -0.71 -14.29 1.00
N GLN A 57 -1.11 -14.94 -0.10
CA GLN A 57 -2.13 -14.38 -1.00
C GLN A 57 -3.47 -14.19 -0.28
N ASN A 58 -3.86 -15.14 0.57
CA ASN A 58 -5.07 -15.03 1.37
C ASN A 58 -4.97 -13.89 2.40
N MET A 59 -3.80 -13.69 3.01
CA MET A 59 -3.56 -12.57 3.92
C MET A 59 -3.67 -11.22 3.19
N ILE A 60 -3.13 -11.10 1.97
CA ILE A 60 -3.29 -9.90 1.12
C ILE A 60 -4.77 -9.67 0.84
N ASN A 61 -5.48 -10.66 0.33
CA ASN A 61 -6.89 -10.52 -0.02
C ASN A 61 -7.74 -10.08 1.19
N ASP A 62 -7.55 -10.73 2.33
CA ASP A 62 -8.26 -10.41 3.58
C ASP A 62 -7.99 -8.96 4.05
N SER A 63 -6.73 -8.49 3.99
CA SER A 63 -6.36 -7.13 4.36
C SER A 63 -6.98 -6.09 3.42
N GLU A 64 -6.88 -6.32 2.11
CA GLU A 64 -7.44 -5.44 1.08
C GLU A 64 -8.98 -5.37 1.15
N GLU A 65 -9.66 -6.49 1.31
CA GLU A 65 -11.13 -6.54 1.44
C GLU A 65 -11.61 -5.76 2.66
N ARG A 66 -10.93 -5.89 3.80
CA ARG A 66 -11.29 -5.15 5.03
C ARG A 66 -11.04 -3.65 4.88
N PHE A 67 -9.93 -3.26 4.25
CA PHE A 67 -9.63 -1.86 3.98
C PHE A 67 -10.65 -1.26 3.00
N ALA A 68 -10.97 -1.95 1.90
CA ALA A 68 -11.99 -1.50 0.96
C ALA A 68 -13.36 -1.32 1.65
N ARG A 69 -13.77 -2.29 2.48
CA ARG A 69 -15.01 -2.19 3.26
C ARG A 69 -14.99 -0.99 4.21
N LEU A 70 -13.87 -0.75 4.89
CA LEU A 70 -13.70 0.38 5.80
C LEU A 70 -13.93 1.70 5.08
N ILE A 71 -13.24 1.96 3.97
CA ILE A 71 -13.29 3.27 3.32
C ILE A 71 -14.57 3.49 2.52
N ILE A 72 -15.16 2.44 1.93
CA ILE A 72 -16.37 2.56 1.09
C ILE A 72 -17.65 2.56 1.94
N ILE A 73 -17.76 1.66 2.90
CA ILE A 73 -19.00 1.47 3.67
C ILE A 73 -18.97 2.33 4.94
N ASN A 74 -17.96 2.14 5.78
CA ASN A 74 -17.88 2.84 7.07
C ASN A 74 -17.44 4.30 6.92
N GLY A 75 -16.60 4.57 5.92
CA GLY A 75 -16.08 5.90 5.57
C GLY A 75 -16.99 6.72 4.66
N LYS A 76 -18.19 6.23 4.32
CA LYS A 76 -19.11 6.95 3.43
C LYS A 76 -19.39 8.37 3.95
N GLY A 77 -19.08 9.37 3.11
CA GLY A 77 -19.23 10.79 3.42
C GLY A 77 -18.10 11.37 4.28
N LYS A 78 -17.05 10.58 4.60
CA LYS A 78 -15.89 10.99 5.40
C LYS A 78 -14.59 11.01 4.59
N GLU A 79 -14.67 11.25 3.27
CA GLU A 79 -13.50 11.24 2.39
C GLU A 79 -12.40 12.18 2.86
N LYS A 80 -12.77 13.39 3.32
CA LYS A 80 -11.80 14.38 3.81
C LYS A 80 -11.06 13.92 5.06
N GLU A 81 -11.79 13.31 5.98
CA GLU A 81 -11.22 12.76 7.22
C GLU A 81 -10.28 11.59 6.91
N ILE A 82 -10.67 10.72 5.97
CA ILE A 82 -9.83 9.60 5.51
C ILE A 82 -8.54 10.12 4.88
N LEU A 83 -8.62 11.11 3.98
CA LEU A 83 -7.44 11.70 3.35
C LEU A 83 -6.56 12.44 4.37
N SER A 84 -7.14 13.15 5.34
CA SER A 84 -6.37 13.76 6.43
C SER A 84 -5.64 12.73 7.29
N CYS A 85 -6.26 11.57 7.55
CA CYS A 85 -5.61 10.46 8.23
C CYS A 85 -4.48 9.85 7.38
N ALA A 86 -4.72 9.68 6.07
CA ALA A 86 -3.73 9.18 5.12
C ALA A 86 -2.49 10.09 5.07
N HIS A 87 -2.69 11.40 5.05
CA HIS A 87 -1.61 12.39 5.11
C HIS A 87 -0.76 12.21 6.37
N LYS A 88 -1.38 12.19 7.56
CA LYS A 88 -0.66 11.94 8.82
C LYS A 88 0.10 10.64 8.82
N PHE A 89 -0.51 9.58 8.28
CA PHE A 89 0.15 8.28 8.16
C PHE A 89 1.40 8.35 7.26
N GLY A 90 1.34 9.14 6.19
CA GLY A 90 2.51 9.43 5.34
C GLY A 90 3.58 10.22 6.10
N GLU A 91 3.21 11.27 6.85
CA GLU A 91 4.13 12.06 7.68
C GLU A 91 4.85 11.20 8.73
N GLU A 92 4.19 10.21 9.33
CA GLU A 92 4.80 9.28 10.29
C GLU A 92 5.76 8.28 9.64
N ASN A 93 5.74 8.18 8.31
CA ASN A 93 6.53 7.24 7.51
C ASN A 93 7.43 7.95 6.48
N LYS A 94 7.95 9.13 6.83
CA LYS A 94 8.77 9.98 5.96
C LYS A 94 9.95 9.25 5.35
N ILE A 95 10.21 9.58 4.10
CA ILE A 95 11.40 9.16 3.36
C ILE A 95 12.58 10.06 3.80
N ASN A 96 13.80 9.52 3.73
CA ASN A 96 15.00 10.29 4.05
C ASN A 96 15.06 11.60 3.24
N PRO A 97 15.26 12.77 3.86
CA PRO A 97 15.31 14.05 3.15
C PRO A 97 16.32 14.11 1.99
N ASN A 98 17.37 13.31 2.04
CA ASN A 98 18.40 13.21 1.00
C ASN A 98 18.16 12.02 0.04
N ALA A 99 16.95 11.50 -0.03
CA ALA A 99 16.63 10.38 -0.91
C ALA A 99 16.81 10.77 -2.39
N THR A 100 17.37 9.84 -3.16
CA THR A 100 17.35 9.90 -4.62
C THR A 100 16.01 9.40 -5.15
N PRO A 101 15.62 9.71 -6.41
CA PRO A 101 14.41 9.15 -7.00
C PRO A 101 14.33 7.62 -6.91
N GLU A 102 15.45 6.93 -7.13
CA GLU A 102 15.51 5.47 -7.04
C GLU A 102 15.29 4.96 -5.62
N SER A 103 15.92 5.61 -4.61
CA SER A 103 15.75 5.19 -3.21
C SER A 103 14.34 5.49 -2.68
N ALA A 104 13.71 6.57 -3.13
CA ALA A 104 12.33 6.89 -2.79
C ALA A 104 11.34 5.91 -3.45
N TYR A 105 11.55 5.57 -4.73
CA TYR A 105 10.80 4.51 -5.39
C TYR A 105 10.89 3.18 -4.64
N LYS A 106 12.12 2.80 -4.24
CA LYS A 106 12.31 1.59 -3.42
C LYS A 106 11.57 1.67 -2.09
N ALA A 107 11.54 2.83 -1.43
CA ALA A 107 10.77 3.00 -0.20
C ALA A 107 9.27 2.79 -0.43
N PHE A 108 8.70 3.25 -1.54
CA PHE A 108 7.33 2.96 -1.91
C PHE A 108 7.08 1.48 -2.19
N GLU A 109 8.02 0.80 -2.88
CA GLU A 109 7.95 -0.64 -3.10
C GLU A 109 8.00 -1.43 -1.78
N ASP A 110 8.76 -0.96 -0.80
CA ASP A 110 8.84 -1.58 0.53
C ASP A 110 7.61 -1.28 1.41
N PHE A 111 6.79 -0.29 1.04
CA PHE A 111 5.67 0.21 1.83
C PHE A 111 4.32 -0.35 1.39
N PHE A 112 3.97 -0.21 0.11
CA PHE A 112 2.65 -0.54 -0.40
C PHE A 112 2.51 -2.00 -0.83
N ILE A 113 1.34 -2.60 -0.60
CA ILE A 113 0.99 -3.88 -1.20
C ILE A 113 0.79 -3.65 -2.70
N ASN A 114 1.51 -4.43 -3.52
CA ASN A 114 1.38 -4.45 -4.97
C ASN A 114 1.25 -5.91 -5.46
N GLY A 115 0.36 -6.68 -4.80
CA GLY A 115 0.19 -8.11 -5.06
C GLY A 115 1.36 -8.96 -4.57
N MET A 116 1.49 -10.13 -5.14
CA MET A 116 2.65 -11.00 -4.92
C MET A 116 3.85 -10.49 -5.71
N PRO A 117 5.09 -10.72 -5.26
CA PRO A 117 6.29 -10.27 -5.97
C PRO A 117 6.40 -10.75 -7.42
N CYS A 118 5.80 -11.90 -7.75
CA CYS A 118 5.75 -12.45 -9.09
C CYS A 118 4.80 -11.69 -10.05
N ASP A 119 3.86 -10.91 -9.52
CA ASP A 119 2.88 -10.17 -10.33
C ASP A 119 3.52 -8.98 -11.06
N ARG A 120 4.65 -8.47 -10.56
CA ARG A 120 5.43 -7.38 -11.19
C ARG A 120 4.56 -6.19 -11.60
N ILE A 121 3.71 -5.76 -10.69
CA ILE A 121 2.72 -4.70 -10.95
C ILE A 121 3.38 -3.38 -11.34
N ASN A 122 4.51 -3.02 -10.71
CA ASN A 122 5.25 -1.81 -11.05
C ASN A 122 6.39 -2.13 -12.02
N ALA A 123 6.27 -1.65 -13.26
CA ALA A 123 7.31 -1.76 -14.28
C ALA A 123 8.06 -0.44 -14.41
N VAL A 124 9.34 -0.41 -14.02
CA VAL A 124 10.21 0.75 -14.27
C VAL A 124 10.44 0.88 -15.76
N VAL A 125 10.03 2.02 -16.35
CA VAL A 125 10.14 2.31 -17.78
C VAL A 125 11.30 3.26 -18.09
N ARG A 126 11.71 4.06 -17.10
CA ARG A 126 12.87 4.94 -17.19
C ARG A 126 13.48 5.14 -15.80
N SER A 127 14.81 5.17 -15.73
CA SER A 127 15.55 5.55 -14.52
C SER A 127 16.83 6.29 -14.92
N ASP A 128 17.06 7.44 -14.31
CA ASP A 128 18.29 8.20 -14.40
C ASP A 128 18.59 8.86 -13.03
N VAL A 129 19.67 9.61 -12.93
CA VAL A 129 20.12 10.23 -11.66
C VAL A 129 19.08 11.17 -11.05
N ASN A 130 18.30 11.86 -11.90
CA ASN A 130 17.37 12.91 -11.50
C ASN A 130 15.90 12.46 -11.54
N SER A 131 15.61 11.29 -12.11
CA SER A 131 14.24 10.82 -12.23
C SER A 131 14.11 9.30 -12.32
N ILE A 132 12.98 8.79 -11.84
CA ILE A 132 12.53 7.43 -12.09
C ILE A 132 11.05 7.46 -12.48
N THR A 133 10.72 6.73 -13.54
CA THR A 133 9.33 6.58 -14.02
C THR A 133 8.97 5.10 -14.02
N TRP A 134 7.83 4.78 -13.46
CA TRP A 134 7.26 3.42 -13.51
C TRP A 134 5.80 3.48 -13.92
N LYS A 135 5.31 2.34 -14.37
CA LYS A 135 3.94 2.18 -14.83
C LYS A 135 3.29 0.98 -14.13
N LEU A 136 2.03 1.13 -13.74
CA LEU A 136 1.22 0.00 -13.30
C LEU A 136 0.90 -0.88 -14.51
N THR A 137 1.23 -2.16 -14.43
CA THR A 137 0.98 -3.14 -15.51
C THR A 137 -0.43 -3.70 -15.47
N ALA A 138 -1.07 -3.64 -14.29
CA ALA A 138 -2.45 -4.05 -14.07
C ALA A 138 -2.99 -3.37 -12.80
N ASP A 139 -4.28 -3.16 -12.74
CA ASP A 139 -4.97 -2.83 -11.51
C ASP A 139 -5.34 -4.13 -10.78
N ILE A 140 -4.74 -4.33 -9.61
CA ILE A 140 -5.01 -5.50 -8.77
C ILE A 140 -5.95 -5.18 -7.61
N HIS A 141 -6.28 -3.89 -7.42
CA HIS A 141 -7.10 -3.41 -6.32
C HIS A 141 -8.58 -3.30 -6.70
N GLU A 142 -8.90 -2.98 -7.96
CA GLU A 142 -10.25 -2.78 -8.49
C GLU A 142 -11.26 -3.86 -8.01
N LYS A 143 -10.87 -5.13 -8.04
CA LYS A 143 -11.74 -6.26 -7.67
C LYS A 143 -12.35 -6.16 -6.27
N TYR A 144 -11.63 -5.57 -5.31
CA TYR A 144 -12.10 -5.44 -3.92
C TYR A 144 -13.18 -4.35 -3.82
N TYR A 145 -13.08 -3.29 -4.60
CA TYR A 145 -14.03 -2.18 -4.64
C TYR A 145 -15.26 -2.51 -5.50
N PHE A 146 -15.02 -3.14 -6.64
CA PHE A 146 -16.10 -3.59 -7.52
C PHE A 146 -17.07 -4.53 -6.80
N SER A 147 -16.58 -5.42 -5.94
CA SER A 147 -17.43 -6.32 -5.12
C SER A 147 -18.35 -5.56 -4.14
N LEU A 148 -18.04 -4.30 -3.82
CA LEU A 148 -18.82 -3.41 -2.96
C LEU A 148 -19.70 -2.43 -3.76
N GLY A 149 -19.73 -2.55 -5.08
CA GLY A 149 -20.48 -1.65 -5.97
C GLY A 149 -19.86 -0.26 -6.09
N ALA A 150 -18.55 -0.13 -5.88
CA ALA A 150 -17.78 1.11 -5.96
C ALA A 150 -16.61 0.97 -6.94
N ASP A 151 -16.01 2.09 -7.33
CA ASP A 151 -14.70 2.13 -7.95
C ASP A 151 -13.59 2.25 -6.89
N ASP A 152 -12.36 2.13 -7.30
CA ASP A 152 -11.16 2.23 -6.46
C ASP A 152 -10.53 3.63 -6.41
N ALA A 153 -11.22 4.64 -6.94
CA ALA A 153 -10.69 6.00 -7.01
C ALA A 153 -10.27 6.55 -5.64
N LEU A 154 -11.05 6.25 -4.58
CA LEU A 154 -10.71 6.68 -3.22
C LEU A 154 -9.45 5.97 -2.70
N TYR A 155 -9.24 4.69 -3.04
CA TYR A 155 -8.02 3.97 -2.70
C TYR A 155 -6.78 4.67 -3.29
N TYR A 156 -6.81 4.99 -4.58
CA TYR A 156 -5.69 5.68 -5.23
C TYR A 156 -5.46 7.09 -4.68
N LYS A 157 -6.52 7.83 -4.34
CA LYS A 157 -6.38 9.12 -3.64
C LYS A 157 -5.67 8.97 -2.30
N ILE A 158 -6.05 7.98 -1.48
CA ILE A 158 -5.40 7.68 -0.21
C ILE A 158 -3.92 7.32 -0.43
N ARG A 159 -3.64 6.45 -1.39
CA ARG A 159 -2.28 6.04 -1.74
C ARG A 159 -1.42 7.22 -2.17
N HIS A 160 -1.94 8.09 -3.05
CA HIS A 160 -1.21 9.28 -3.50
C HIS A 160 -0.98 10.27 -2.36
N GLU A 161 -1.96 10.46 -1.48
CA GLU A 161 -1.83 11.34 -0.32
C GLU A 161 -0.72 10.86 0.62
N ILE A 162 -0.66 9.55 0.92
CA ILE A 162 0.43 8.95 1.69
C ILE A 162 1.77 9.19 1.00
N MET A 163 1.87 8.91 -0.31
CA MET A 163 3.12 9.06 -1.08
C MET A 163 3.61 10.52 -1.06
N HIS A 164 2.72 11.49 -1.23
CA HIS A 164 3.06 12.91 -1.16
C HIS A 164 3.56 13.30 0.23
N ALA A 165 2.85 12.91 1.29
CA ALA A 165 3.25 13.19 2.66
C ALA A 165 4.59 12.52 3.05
N MET A 166 4.85 11.30 2.57
CA MET A 166 6.16 10.65 2.75
C MET A 166 7.33 11.43 2.13
N LEU A 167 7.06 12.24 1.09
CA LEU A 167 8.08 13.01 0.35
C LEU A 167 8.30 14.43 0.87
N GLU A 168 7.45 14.96 1.74
CA GLU A 168 7.42 16.39 2.12
C GLU A 168 8.76 16.98 2.58
N GLU A 169 9.59 16.18 3.23
CA GLU A 169 10.92 16.64 3.68
C GLU A 169 12.03 16.43 2.62
N THR A 170 11.68 15.89 1.45
CA THR A 170 12.64 15.66 0.36
C THR A 170 12.59 16.80 -0.67
N GLN A 171 13.53 16.77 -1.63
CA GLN A 171 13.51 17.65 -2.81
C GLN A 171 12.78 16.97 -4.00
N LEU A 172 12.13 15.82 -3.75
CA LEU A 172 11.50 15.03 -4.81
C LEU A 172 10.05 15.46 -5.03
N THR A 173 9.66 15.47 -6.29
CA THR A 173 8.28 15.70 -6.72
C THR A 173 7.73 14.42 -7.34
N LEU A 174 6.55 13.98 -6.87
CA LEU A 174 5.79 12.90 -7.48
C LEU A 174 4.74 13.49 -8.43
N THR A 175 4.74 13.03 -9.67
CA THR A 175 3.66 13.27 -10.64
C THR A 175 3.02 11.95 -11.04
N VAL A 176 1.68 11.96 -11.19
CA VAL A 176 0.90 10.80 -11.59
C VAL A 176 0.04 11.19 -12.78
N ASP A 177 0.15 10.42 -13.86
CA ASP A 177 -0.65 10.56 -15.08
C ASP A 177 -1.21 9.19 -15.49
N GLY A 178 -2.48 8.97 -15.17
CA GLY A 178 -3.12 7.67 -15.31
C GLY A 178 -2.39 6.59 -14.49
N ASP A 179 -1.88 5.59 -15.17
CA ASP A 179 -1.12 4.47 -14.60
C ASP A 179 0.39 4.73 -14.49
N THR A 180 0.84 5.91 -14.86
CA THR A 180 2.26 6.28 -14.94
C THR A 180 2.65 7.23 -13.82
N TYR A 181 3.68 6.88 -13.10
CA TYR A 181 4.23 7.60 -11.96
C TYR A 181 5.65 8.07 -12.27
N THR A 182 5.97 9.30 -11.91
CA THR A 182 7.33 9.84 -12.06
C THR A 182 7.75 10.54 -10.77
N LEU A 183 8.90 10.14 -10.24
CA LEU A 183 9.64 10.88 -9.21
C LEU A 183 10.78 11.63 -9.87
N SER A 184 10.91 12.91 -9.55
CA SER A 184 11.99 13.77 -10.07
C SER A 184 12.47 14.76 -9.02
N CYS A 185 13.75 15.16 -9.16
CA CYS A 185 14.34 16.30 -8.42
C CYS A 185 13.95 17.63 -9.05
#